data_6fb94c96ed2c2b1ab3a8bbbe65f91962
#
_entry.id   6fb94c96ed2c2b1ab3a8bbbe65f91962
#
_cell.length_a   1.000
_cell.length_b   1.000
_cell.length_c   1.000
_cell.angle_alpha   90.00
_cell.angle_beta   90.00
_cell.angle_gamma   90.00
#
_symmetry.space_group_name_H-M   'P 1'
#
loop_
_entity.id
_entity.type
_entity.pdbx_description
1 polymer ?
#
loop_
_entity_poly.entity_id
_entity_poly.type
_entity_poly.pdbx_seq_one_letter_code
_entity_poly.pdbx_strand_id
1 'polypeptide(L)'
;MRKFTLLWLWLIGTICMAKPITVEKAKAISAKFMAQHVTTTRAPRASQLQIKHVFRSETTNAALCYVFSSKDDTGFIIASADDNSEPILAYSDTETFNFKNMAPATRWWLECYQKQIEYASKNERNPKTRAAEARHNIAPLIQTKWNQEAPYNTLCPYDDKEKRRCVTGCVATATAQLMYYHKWPKKGIGSHSYDWNGKKLSADFGNTTFQWDKMKTTYKGNDDTNNAVATLLYNCGIALEMHYGPWGSWAYFRNGEVMAKYFGYSPNYKRVIRNTVGLNAFEEAIYNDLAYGLPVLFGGQDKNKNEGHQFICDGYK
;
A
#
# COMPACT_ATOMS: atom_id res chain seq x y z
N MET A 1 -52.97 -54.32 2.11
CA MET A 1 -51.60 -54.14 2.61
C MET A 1 -50.85 -53.30 1.55
N ARG A 2 -50.68 -52.00 1.85
CA ARG A 2 -49.95 -51.06 0.98
C ARG A 2 -48.51 -51.02 1.45
N LYS A 3 -47.56 -51.44 0.59
CA LYS A 3 -46.12 -51.35 0.83
C LYS A 3 -45.69 -49.91 0.54
N PHE A 4 -45.25 -49.19 1.60
CA PHE A 4 -44.55 -47.92 1.47
C PHE A 4 -43.08 -48.21 1.20
N THR A 5 -42.62 -47.87 -0.01
CA THR A 5 -41.19 -47.87 -0.31
C THR A 5 -40.63 -46.50 0.02
N LEU A 6 -39.81 -46.43 1.10
CA LEU A 6 -39.05 -45.22 1.42
C LEU A 6 -37.91 -45.09 0.46
N LEU A 7 -37.97 -44.04 -0.40
CA LEU A 7 -36.89 -43.63 -1.27
C LEU A 7 -35.97 -42.72 -0.47
N TRP A 8 -34.81 -43.22 -0.07
CA TRP A 8 -33.75 -42.41 0.50
C TRP A 8 -33.09 -41.58 -0.57
N LEU A 9 -33.44 -40.27 -0.69
CA LEU A 9 -32.68 -39.33 -1.50
C LEU A 9 -31.39 -38.99 -0.72
N TRP A 10 -30.28 -39.54 -1.17
CA TRP A 10 -28.97 -39.05 -0.77
C TRP A 10 -28.75 -37.67 -1.42
N LEU A 11 -28.93 -36.60 -0.63
CA LEU A 11 -28.44 -35.28 -1.01
C LEU A 11 -26.91 -35.29 -0.90
N ILE A 12 -26.23 -35.62 -2.01
CA ILE A 12 -24.80 -35.39 -2.12
C ILE A 12 -24.63 -33.87 -2.23
N GLY A 13 -24.49 -33.21 -1.09
CA GLY A 13 -23.99 -31.85 -1.04
C GLY A 13 -22.59 -31.85 -1.64
N THR A 14 -22.43 -31.34 -2.85
CA THR A 14 -21.11 -31.05 -3.41
C THR A 14 -20.49 -29.95 -2.54
N ILE A 15 -19.68 -30.36 -1.58
CA ILE A 15 -18.80 -29.46 -0.85
C ILE A 15 -17.85 -28.86 -1.87
N CYS A 16 -18.08 -27.59 -2.22
CA CYS A 16 -17.24 -26.86 -3.16
C CYS A 16 -15.96 -26.43 -2.42
N MET A 17 -15.03 -27.38 -2.26
CA MET A 17 -13.73 -27.08 -1.66
C MET A 17 -12.92 -26.20 -2.63
N ALA A 18 -12.18 -25.24 -2.10
CA ALA A 18 -11.17 -24.48 -2.83
C ALA A 18 -10.30 -25.44 -3.67
N LYS A 19 -10.18 -25.16 -4.97
CA LYS A 19 -9.46 -26.08 -5.87
C LYS A 19 -8.02 -25.60 -6.01
N PRO A 20 -7.03 -26.44 -5.70
CA PRO A 20 -5.65 -26.13 -5.99
C PRO A 20 -5.48 -25.82 -7.49
N ILE A 21 -4.78 -24.73 -7.79
CA ILE A 21 -4.39 -24.39 -9.15
C ILE A 21 -3.17 -25.22 -9.53
N THR A 22 -3.25 -26.01 -10.60
CA THR A 22 -2.09 -26.76 -11.10
C THR A 22 -1.02 -25.84 -11.68
N VAL A 23 0.20 -26.32 -11.76
CA VAL A 23 1.34 -25.58 -12.35
C VAL A 23 1.03 -25.13 -13.77
N GLU A 24 0.41 -25.99 -14.59
CA GLU A 24 0.06 -25.71 -15.98
C GLU A 24 -0.97 -24.58 -16.07
N LYS A 25 -1.98 -24.61 -15.21
CA LYS A 25 -3.00 -23.56 -15.14
C LYS A 25 -2.38 -22.22 -14.66
N ALA A 26 -1.52 -22.27 -13.64
CA ALA A 26 -0.80 -21.11 -13.15
C ALA A 26 0.12 -20.50 -14.23
N LYS A 27 0.83 -21.34 -15.01
CA LYS A 27 1.64 -20.89 -16.16
C LYS A 27 0.78 -20.21 -17.24
N ALA A 28 -0.38 -20.78 -17.56
CA ALA A 28 -1.28 -20.19 -18.56
C ALA A 28 -1.81 -18.82 -18.11
N ILE A 29 -2.21 -18.69 -16.84
CA ILE A 29 -2.65 -17.43 -16.24
C ILE A 29 -1.50 -16.41 -16.27
N SER A 30 -0.31 -16.82 -15.85
CA SER A 30 0.89 -15.99 -15.83
C SER A 30 1.28 -15.47 -17.22
N ALA A 31 1.27 -16.35 -18.23
CA ALA A 31 1.58 -15.95 -19.61
C ALA A 31 0.56 -14.97 -20.18
N LYS A 32 -0.73 -15.18 -19.90
CA LYS A 32 -1.80 -14.26 -20.31
C LYS A 32 -1.63 -12.89 -19.65
N PHE A 33 -1.31 -12.86 -18.35
CA PHE A 33 -1.07 -11.62 -17.63
C PHE A 33 0.12 -10.88 -18.20
N MET A 34 1.26 -11.56 -18.40
CA MET A 34 2.48 -10.95 -18.96
C MET A 34 2.23 -10.37 -20.35
N ALA A 35 1.47 -11.06 -21.20
CA ALA A 35 1.11 -10.57 -22.52
C ALA A 35 0.27 -9.28 -22.52
N GLN A 36 -0.45 -9.01 -21.44
CA GLN A 36 -1.30 -7.83 -21.28
C GLN A 36 -0.58 -6.63 -20.59
N HIS A 37 0.42 -6.92 -19.77
CA HIS A 37 1.02 -5.90 -18.87
C HIS A 37 2.50 -5.61 -19.17
N VAL A 38 3.17 -6.47 -19.92
CA VAL A 38 4.56 -6.26 -20.31
C VAL A 38 4.61 -5.62 -21.69
N THR A 39 5.14 -4.41 -21.76
CA THR A 39 5.20 -3.59 -22.97
C THR A 39 6.33 -4.00 -23.94
N THR A 40 7.18 -4.93 -23.54
CA THR A 40 8.24 -5.43 -24.40
C THR A 40 7.69 -6.45 -25.41
N THR A 41 8.20 -6.40 -26.65
CA THR A 41 7.85 -7.31 -27.75
C THR A 41 8.11 -8.80 -27.49
N ARG A 42 8.47 -9.17 -26.26
CA ARG A 42 8.88 -10.51 -25.81
C ARG A 42 8.07 -11.06 -24.63
N ALA A 43 6.77 -10.76 -24.55
CA ALA A 43 5.95 -11.42 -23.52
C ALA A 43 6.05 -12.97 -23.68
N PRO A 44 6.53 -13.70 -22.66
CA PRO A 44 6.76 -15.13 -22.78
C PRO A 44 5.46 -15.91 -22.92
N ARG A 45 5.43 -16.89 -23.83
CA ARG A 45 4.33 -17.85 -23.91
C ARG A 45 4.40 -18.80 -22.71
N ALA A 46 3.28 -19.44 -22.35
CA ALA A 46 3.24 -20.36 -21.22
C ALA A 46 4.32 -21.48 -21.28
N SER A 47 4.61 -21.97 -22.49
CA SER A 47 5.68 -22.95 -22.73
C SER A 47 7.10 -22.42 -22.49
N GLN A 48 7.28 -21.11 -22.44
CA GLN A 48 8.57 -20.46 -22.22
C GLN A 48 8.82 -20.13 -20.74
N LEU A 49 7.77 -20.20 -19.90
CA LEU A 49 7.91 -20.00 -18.47
C LEU A 49 8.49 -21.24 -17.78
N GLN A 50 9.50 -21.04 -16.96
CA GLN A 50 10.12 -22.07 -16.12
C GLN A 50 9.81 -21.81 -14.65
N ILE A 51 9.59 -22.86 -13.88
CA ILE A 51 9.45 -22.75 -12.42
C ILE A 51 10.82 -22.44 -11.81
N LYS A 52 10.91 -21.35 -11.08
CA LYS A 52 12.09 -20.98 -10.29
C LYS A 52 11.95 -21.39 -8.83
N HIS A 53 10.76 -21.29 -8.29
CA HIS A 53 10.49 -21.64 -6.90
C HIS A 53 9.02 -22.01 -6.70
N VAL A 54 8.75 -22.84 -5.69
CA VAL A 54 7.39 -23.15 -5.23
C VAL A 54 7.38 -22.94 -3.71
N PHE A 55 6.59 -22.00 -3.27
CA PHE A 55 6.31 -21.83 -1.85
C PHE A 55 5.25 -22.83 -1.41
N ARG A 56 5.51 -23.51 -0.30
CA ARG A 56 4.63 -24.57 0.22
C ARG A 56 4.24 -24.31 1.66
N SER A 57 3.06 -24.80 2.02
CA SER A 57 2.61 -24.84 3.42
C SER A 57 3.54 -25.72 4.25
N GLU A 58 3.99 -25.21 5.37
CA GLU A 58 4.79 -25.97 6.33
C GLU A 58 4.01 -27.12 6.98
N THR A 59 2.68 -26.99 7.06
CA THR A 59 1.81 -27.96 7.73
C THR A 59 1.29 -29.04 6.79
N THR A 60 0.96 -28.69 5.53
CA THR A 60 0.30 -29.61 4.57
C THR A 60 1.18 -29.97 3.38
N ASN A 61 2.32 -29.31 3.21
CA ASN A 61 3.19 -29.39 2.04
C ASN A 61 2.49 -29.03 0.70
N ALA A 62 1.26 -28.50 0.76
CA ALA A 62 0.54 -28.01 -0.42
C ALA A 62 1.25 -26.80 -1.02
N ALA A 63 1.23 -26.66 -2.33
CA ALA A 63 1.73 -25.46 -2.98
C ALA A 63 0.83 -24.26 -2.61
N LEU A 64 1.45 -23.14 -2.25
CA LEU A 64 0.78 -21.85 -1.95
C LEU A 64 0.95 -20.87 -3.10
N CYS A 65 2.14 -20.78 -3.66
CA CYS A 65 2.37 -19.99 -4.86
C CYS A 65 3.55 -20.52 -5.68
N TYR A 66 3.55 -20.20 -6.96
CA TYR A 66 4.55 -20.56 -7.94
C TYR A 66 5.29 -19.32 -8.40
N VAL A 67 6.60 -19.41 -8.50
CA VAL A 67 7.43 -18.39 -9.14
C VAL A 67 7.89 -18.92 -10.50
N PHE A 68 7.55 -18.18 -11.53
CA PHE A 68 7.99 -18.44 -12.90
C PHE A 68 8.92 -17.35 -13.40
N SER A 69 9.85 -17.70 -14.27
CA SER A 69 10.61 -16.75 -15.07
C SER A 69 10.70 -17.22 -16.53
N SER A 70 11.16 -16.35 -17.42
CA SER A 70 11.51 -16.70 -18.77
C SER A 70 12.75 -17.61 -18.82
N LYS A 71 13.04 -18.22 -19.98
CA LYS A 71 14.22 -19.12 -20.15
C LYS A 71 15.56 -18.41 -19.96
N ASP A 72 15.62 -17.15 -20.30
CA ASP A 72 16.78 -16.27 -20.16
C ASP A 72 16.90 -15.63 -18.78
N ASP A 73 16.02 -16.02 -17.85
CA ASP A 73 15.98 -15.55 -16.47
C ASP A 73 15.75 -14.03 -16.33
N THR A 74 15.22 -13.37 -17.36
CA THR A 74 14.82 -11.98 -17.34
C THR A 74 13.35 -11.88 -16.98
N GLY A 75 13.06 -11.14 -15.89
CA GLY A 75 11.72 -11.02 -15.35
C GLY A 75 11.23 -12.25 -14.57
N PHE A 76 10.28 -12.05 -13.71
CA PHE A 76 9.58 -13.11 -12.98
C PHE A 76 8.12 -12.79 -12.76
N ILE A 77 7.34 -13.80 -12.44
CA ILE A 77 5.94 -13.67 -12.04
C ILE A 77 5.63 -14.66 -10.92
N ILE A 78 4.93 -14.20 -9.90
CA ILE A 78 4.49 -14.99 -8.77
C ILE A 78 2.98 -15.18 -8.89
N ALA A 79 2.55 -16.43 -9.07
CA ALA A 79 1.15 -16.80 -9.21
C ALA A 79 0.68 -17.60 -7.99
N SER A 80 -0.57 -17.38 -7.57
CA SER A 80 -1.19 -18.19 -6.54
C SER A 80 -1.41 -19.63 -7.00
N ALA A 81 -1.32 -20.56 -6.04
CA ALA A 81 -1.69 -21.96 -6.23
C ALA A 81 -3.12 -22.28 -5.74
N ASP A 82 -3.90 -21.25 -5.40
CA ASP A 82 -5.28 -21.39 -4.90
C ASP A 82 -6.24 -20.47 -5.67
N ASP A 83 -7.41 -20.97 -6.05
CA ASP A 83 -8.38 -20.21 -6.85
C ASP A 83 -9.25 -19.25 -6.01
N ASN A 84 -9.16 -19.30 -4.70
CA ASN A 84 -9.78 -18.34 -3.79
C ASN A 84 -8.91 -17.10 -3.51
N SER A 85 -7.71 -17.01 -4.11
CA SER A 85 -6.82 -15.88 -3.94
C SER A 85 -6.57 -15.15 -5.27
N GLU A 86 -5.97 -13.95 -5.21
CA GLU A 86 -5.57 -13.23 -6.42
C GLU A 86 -4.65 -14.10 -7.27
N PRO A 87 -4.96 -14.26 -8.59
CA PRO A 87 -4.19 -15.16 -9.44
C PRO A 87 -2.72 -14.78 -9.60
N ILE A 88 -2.42 -13.48 -9.63
CA ILE A 88 -1.06 -12.93 -9.77
C ILE A 88 -0.77 -12.06 -8.55
N LEU A 89 0.27 -12.44 -7.81
CA LEU A 89 0.67 -11.78 -6.58
C LEU A 89 1.73 -10.70 -6.82
N ALA A 90 2.67 -10.95 -7.72
CA ALA A 90 3.71 -10.00 -8.11
C ALA A 90 4.30 -10.35 -9.47
N TYR A 91 4.94 -9.37 -10.11
CA TYR A 91 5.74 -9.58 -11.30
C TYR A 91 6.83 -8.51 -11.44
N SER A 92 7.85 -8.83 -12.20
CA SER A 92 8.81 -7.90 -12.75
C SER A 92 9.10 -8.31 -14.20
N ASP A 93 9.29 -7.36 -15.07
CA ASP A 93 9.67 -7.58 -16.47
C ASP A 93 11.19 -7.54 -16.70
N THR A 94 11.94 -7.10 -15.69
CA THR A 94 13.40 -6.89 -15.78
C THR A 94 14.20 -7.62 -14.72
N GLU A 95 13.64 -7.76 -13.51
CA GLU A 95 14.36 -8.28 -12.34
C GLU A 95 14.39 -9.81 -12.31
N THR A 96 15.49 -10.38 -11.84
CA THR A 96 15.62 -11.81 -11.60
C THR A 96 15.14 -12.17 -10.19
N PHE A 97 14.34 -13.22 -10.07
CA PHE A 97 13.92 -13.71 -8.77
C PHE A 97 15.05 -14.48 -8.08
N ASN A 98 15.55 -13.96 -6.98
CA ASN A 98 16.60 -14.60 -6.17
C ASN A 98 16.12 -14.88 -4.74
N PHE A 99 15.73 -16.12 -4.47
CA PHE A 99 15.24 -16.52 -3.15
C PHE A 99 16.29 -16.35 -2.03
N LYS A 100 17.58 -16.60 -2.34
CA LYS A 100 18.64 -16.55 -1.32
C LYS A 100 18.96 -15.10 -0.90
N ASN A 101 18.92 -14.17 -1.82
CA ASN A 101 19.26 -12.76 -1.61
C ASN A 101 18.02 -11.84 -1.59
N MET A 102 16.88 -12.38 -1.17
CA MET A 102 15.66 -11.61 -1.07
C MET A 102 15.76 -10.60 0.08
N ALA A 103 15.37 -9.34 -0.19
CA ALA A 103 15.30 -8.32 0.84
C ALA A 103 14.34 -8.75 1.97
N PRO A 104 14.66 -8.42 3.24
CA PRO A 104 13.82 -8.84 4.39
C PRO A 104 12.34 -8.41 4.24
N ALA A 105 12.07 -7.20 3.74
CA ALA A 105 10.73 -6.71 3.49
C ALA A 105 9.97 -7.53 2.44
N THR A 106 10.63 -7.92 1.35
CA THR A 106 10.05 -8.78 0.30
C THR A 106 9.76 -10.17 0.83
N ARG A 107 10.64 -10.73 1.65
CA ARG A 107 10.45 -12.03 2.30
C ARG A 107 9.23 -12.00 3.22
N TRP A 108 9.16 -11.01 4.10
CA TRP A 108 8.02 -10.83 5.00
C TRP A 108 6.69 -10.68 4.24
N TRP A 109 6.69 -9.89 3.17
CA TRP A 109 5.53 -9.70 2.31
C TRP A 109 5.06 -11.02 1.66
N LEU A 110 5.99 -11.82 1.13
CA LEU A 110 5.67 -13.15 0.59
C LEU A 110 5.14 -14.12 1.66
N GLU A 111 5.68 -14.07 2.87
CA GLU A 111 5.17 -14.86 4.01
C GLU A 111 3.73 -14.44 4.38
N CYS A 112 3.41 -13.16 4.33
CA CYS A 112 2.03 -12.68 4.53
C CYS A 112 1.09 -13.26 3.47
N TYR A 113 1.47 -13.25 2.18
CA TYR A 113 0.66 -13.86 1.12
C TYR A 113 0.51 -15.37 1.31
N GLN A 114 1.55 -16.07 1.67
CA GLN A 114 1.48 -17.52 1.95
C GLN A 114 0.47 -17.82 3.06
N LYS A 115 0.49 -17.06 4.16
CA LYS A 115 -0.47 -17.19 5.26
C LYS A 115 -1.91 -16.88 4.80
N GLN A 116 -2.10 -15.86 3.96
CA GLN A 116 -3.42 -15.52 3.41
C GLN A 116 -3.95 -16.62 2.49
N ILE A 117 -3.11 -17.17 1.61
CA ILE A 117 -3.49 -18.26 0.71
C ILE A 117 -3.80 -19.52 1.53
N GLU A 118 -2.99 -19.85 2.51
CA GLU A 118 -3.23 -21.00 3.40
C GLU A 118 -4.53 -20.83 4.20
N TYR A 119 -4.83 -19.62 4.67
CA TYR A 119 -6.11 -19.32 5.31
C TYR A 119 -7.28 -19.46 4.33
N ALA A 120 -7.16 -18.91 3.13
CA ALA A 120 -8.19 -18.96 2.09
C ALA A 120 -8.47 -20.40 1.64
N SER A 121 -7.46 -21.25 1.55
CA SER A 121 -7.62 -22.66 1.18
C SER A 121 -8.34 -23.51 2.23
N LYS A 122 -8.27 -23.12 3.50
CA LYS A 122 -8.94 -23.80 4.63
C LYS A 122 -10.36 -23.29 4.87
N ASN A 123 -10.69 -22.09 4.40
CA ASN A 123 -11.97 -21.44 4.61
C ASN A 123 -12.69 -21.33 3.26
N GLU A 124 -13.79 -22.07 3.11
CA GLU A 124 -14.60 -22.03 1.88
C GLU A 124 -15.07 -20.60 1.60
N ARG A 125 -14.52 -19.97 0.58
CA ARG A 125 -15.13 -18.79 -0.02
C ARG A 125 -16.03 -19.24 -1.15
N ASN A 126 -17.33 -19.00 -1.02
CA ASN A 126 -18.28 -19.21 -2.10
C ASN A 126 -17.89 -18.27 -3.27
N PRO A 127 -17.49 -18.78 -4.46
CA PRO A 127 -17.09 -17.93 -5.57
C PRO A 127 -18.19 -17.02 -6.11
N LYS A 128 -19.45 -17.27 -5.73
CA LYS A 128 -20.59 -16.40 -6.04
C LYS A 128 -20.63 -15.11 -5.17
N THR A 129 -19.88 -15.07 -4.07
CA THR A 129 -19.82 -13.87 -3.21
C THR A 129 -18.78 -12.84 -3.64
N ARG A 130 -17.89 -13.17 -4.58
CA ARG A 130 -16.92 -12.21 -5.12
C ARG A 130 -17.57 -11.06 -5.92
N ALA A 131 -18.81 -11.24 -6.38
CA ALA A 131 -19.54 -10.22 -7.14
C ALA A 131 -20.50 -9.37 -6.29
N ALA A 132 -20.70 -9.69 -5.02
CA ALA A 132 -21.72 -9.02 -4.21
C ALA A 132 -21.59 -9.24 -2.69
N GLU A 133 -20.43 -9.38 -2.09
CA GLU A 133 -20.35 -8.96 -0.70
C GLU A 133 -20.59 -7.46 -0.69
N ALA A 134 -21.80 -7.06 -0.27
CA ALA A 134 -22.12 -5.66 -0.09
C ALA A 134 -21.01 -5.05 0.80
N ARG A 135 -20.31 -4.04 0.26
CA ARG A 135 -19.29 -3.33 1.02
C ARG A 135 -19.91 -2.91 2.34
N HIS A 136 -19.27 -3.26 3.44
CA HIS A 136 -19.74 -2.86 4.76
C HIS A 136 -19.06 -1.56 5.18
N ASN A 137 -19.68 -0.86 6.12
CA ASN A 137 -19.12 0.36 6.65
C ASN A 137 -17.79 0.07 7.36
N ILE A 138 -16.79 0.89 7.08
CA ILE A 138 -15.50 0.87 7.75
C ILE A 138 -15.40 2.15 8.57
N ALA A 139 -15.31 2.03 9.89
CA ALA A 139 -15.17 3.17 10.78
C ALA A 139 -13.85 3.91 10.52
N PRO A 140 -13.77 5.22 10.76
CA PRO A 140 -12.54 5.98 10.58
C PRO A 140 -11.36 5.37 11.34
N LEU A 141 -10.27 5.08 10.63
CA LEU A 141 -9.05 4.48 11.15
C LEU A 141 -8.16 5.53 11.83
N ILE A 142 -8.17 6.77 11.31
CA ILE A 142 -7.34 7.86 11.80
C ILE A 142 -8.06 8.62 12.93
N GLN A 143 -7.36 8.81 14.04
CA GLN A 143 -7.87 9.58 15.17
C GLN A 143 -7.31 11.00 15.25
N THR A 144 -6.27 11.30 14.49
CA THR A 144 -5.61 12.60 14.50
C THR A 144 -6.48 13.68 13.86
N LYS A 145 -6.56 14.84 14.53
CA LYS A 145 -7.21 16.06 14.04
C LYS A 145 -6.18 17.15 13.85
N TRP A 146 -5.11 16.82 13.13
CA TRP A 146 -4.01 17.73 12.92
C TRP A 146 -4.33 18.76 11.85
N ASN A 147 -3.77 19.96 12.03
CA ASN A 147 -3.84 21.05 11.06
C ASN A 147 -2.43 21.50 10.65
N GLN A 148 -2.32 22.67 10.05
CA GLN A 148 -1.08 23.14 9.43
C GLN A 148 -0.44 24.31 10.18
N GLU A 149 -1.05 24.83 11.24
CA GLU A 149 -0.58 25.95 12.04
C GLU A 149 0.03 25.47 13.38
N ALA A 150 0.24 26.36 14.32
CA ALA A 150 0.79 25.99 15.63
C ALA A 150 -0.09 24.96 16.37
N PRO A 151 0.51 23.97 17.05
CA PRO A 151 1.95 23.76 17.24
C PRO A 151 2.65 22.99 16.11
N TYR A 152 1.94 22.59 15.08
CA TYR A 152 2.42 21.69 14.01
C TYR A 152 3.54 22.32 13.18
N ASN A 153 3.50 23.63 12.95
CA ASN A 153 4.44 24.38 12.11
C ASN A 153 5.57 25.08 12.88
N THR A 154 5.79 24.78 14.16
CA THR A 154 6.77 25.52 14.97
C THR A 154 8.20 25.41 14.45
N LEU A 155 8.52 24.38 13.69
CA LEU A 155 9.83 24.21 13.03
C LEU A 155 9.83 24.65 11.55
N CYS A 156 8.68 25.00 10.98
CA CYS A 156 8.62 25.51 9.60
C CYS A 156 9.33 26.86 9.47
N PRO A 157 9.79 27.24 8.28
CA PRO A 157 10.43 28.53 8.04
C PRO A 157 9.55 29.70 8.47
N TYR A 158 10.20 30.78 8.90
CA TYR A 158 9.56 32.04 9.22
C TYR A 158 9.59 32.96 8.00
N ASP A 159 8.47 33.55 7.64
CA ASP A 159 8.38 34.56 6.60
C ASP A 159 8.54 35.94 7.22
N ASP A 160 9.65 36.61 6.90
CA ASP A 160 10.01 37.89 7.49
C ASP A 160 9.11 39.04 6.97
N LYS A 161 8.52 38.87 5.79
CA LYS A 161 7.65 39.87 5.19
C LYS A 161 6.28 39.83 5.85
N GLU A 162 5.69 38.64 5.95
CA GLU A 162 4.36 38.43 6.52
C GLU A 162 4.37 38.29 8.06
N LYS A 163 5.57 38.33 8.69
CA LYS A 163 5.79 38.23 10.15
C LYS A 163 5.12 37.02 10.78
N ARG A 164 5.14 35.88 10.10
CA ARG A 164 4.56 34.62 10.59
C ARG A 164 5.30 33.39 10.08
N ARG A 165 5.12 32.26 10.78
CA ARG A 165 5.62 30.98 10.27
C ARG A 165 4.78 30.49 9.09
N CYS A 166 5.47 29.88 8.13
CA CYS A 166 4.82 29.16 7.05
C CYS A 166 4.03 27.98 7.60
N VAL A 167 2.95 27.63 6.95
CA VAL A 167 2.13 26.46 7.28
C VAL A 167 2.84 25.18 6.83
N THR A 168 2.51 24.02 7.44
CA THR A 168 3.17 22.74 7.14
C THR A 168 2.90 22.22 5.72
N GLY A 169 1.76 22.60 5.11
CA GLY A 169 1.29 22.07 3.84
C GLY A 169 0.50 20.76 3.99
N CYS A 170 -0.56 20.63 3.18
CA CYS A 170 -1.48 19.49 3.25
C CYS A 170 -0.76 18.15 2.98
N VAL A 171 0.20 18.14 2.05
CA VAL A 171 0.95 16.93 1.67
C VAL A 171 1.79 16.40 2.84
N ALA A 172 2.48 17.29 3.56
CA ALA A 172 3.26 16.91 4.75
C ALA A 172 2.34 16.48 5.90
N THR A 173 1.21 17.19 6.09
CA THR A 173 0.25 16.87 7.16
C THR A 173 -0.37 15.48 6.94
N ALA A 174 -0.83 15.17 5.73
CA ALA A 174 -1.39 13.87 5.43
C ALA A 174 -0.35 12.74 5.58
N THR A 175 0.89 12.97 5.09
CA THR A 175 1.99 12.01 5.26
C THR A 175 2.28 11.76 6.75
N ALA A 176 2.38 12.81 7.54
CA ALA A 176 2.67 12.72 8.98
C ALA A 176 1.55 11.98 9.75
N GLN A 177 0.28 12.21 9.42
CA GLN A 177 -0.84 11.51 10.04
C GLN A 177 -0.81 10.01 9.70
N LEU A 178 -0.48 9.65 8.46
CA LEU A 178 -0.32 8.25 8.06
C LEU A 178 0.85 7.59 8.82
N MET A 179 2.00 8.27 8.93
CA MET A 179 3.14 7.79 9.69
C MET A 179 2.81 7.63 11.18
N TYR A 180 2.06 8.56 11.75
CA TYR A 180 1.59 8.47 13.13
C TYR A 180 0.63 7.32 13.35
N TYR A 181 -0.25 7.02 12.41
CA TYR A 181 -1.13 5.86 12.47
C TYR A 181 -0.33 4.55 12.58
N HIS A 182 0.71 4.39 11.77
CA HIS A 182 1.58 3.22 11.79
C HIS A 182 2.62 3.23 12.93
N LYS A 183 2.85 4.36 13.61
CA LYS A 183 3.96 4.56 14.57
C LYS A 183 5.30 4.16 13.97
N TRP A 184 5.51 4.47 12.71
CA TRP A 184 6.67 4.07 11.92
C TRP A 184 7.24 5.21 11.08
N PRO A 185 8.58 5.27 10.91
CA PRO A 185 9.63 4.48 11.57
C PRO A 185 10.02 5.06 12.93
N LYS A 186 10.84 4.34 13.70
CA LYS A 186 11.46 4.90 14.92
C LYS A 186 12.49 5.97 14.58
N LYS A 187 13.29 5.75 13.52
CA LYS A 187 14.23 6.71 12.92
C LYS A 187 14.10 6.64 11.40
N GLY A 188 14.33 7.74 10.72
CA GLY A 188 14.39 7.75 9.26
C GLY A 188 15.73 7.24 8.71
N ILE A 189 15.98 7.47 7.43
CA ILE A 189 17.16 7.01 6.69
C ILE A 189 17.83 8.20 6.01
N GLY A 190 19.12 8.39 6.24
CA GLY A 190 19.91 9.43 5.60
C GLY A 190 19.45 10.85 5.92
N SER A 191 19.72 11.78 5.02
CA SER A 191 19.39 13.20 5.14
C SER A 191 18.96 13.78 3.81
N HIS A 192 18.30 14.93 3.84
CA HIS A 192 17.97 15.69 2.64
C HIS A 192 18.07 17.19 2.89
N SER A 193 18.39 17.95 1.83
CA SER A 193 18.37 19.39 1.85
C SER A 193 18.02 19.96 0.49
N TYR A 194 17.38 21.12 0.48
CA TYR A 194 17.04 21.88 -0.72
C TYR A 194 17.01 23.37 -0.43
N ASP A 195 17.04 24.19 -1.48
CA ASP A 195 16.98 25.65 -1.36
C ASP A 195 15.54 26.14 -1.38
N TRP A 196 15.19 26.95 -0.40
CA TRP A 196 13.90 27.62 -0.30
C TRP A 196 14.12 29.14 -0.10
N ASN A 197 13.73 29.92 -1.10
CA ASN A 197 13.88 31.40 -1.06
C ASN A 197 15.28 31.88 -0.64
N GLY A 198 16.34 31.24 -1.18
CA GLY A 198 17.73 31.56 -0.87
C GLY A 198 18.21 31.06 0.53
N LYS A 199 17.38 30.32 1.24
CA LYS A 199 17.74 29.66 2.52
C LYS A 199 17.81 28.14 2.31
N LYS A 200 18.88 27.51 2.76
CA LYS A 200 19.01 26.06 2.72
C LYS A 200 18.19 25.44 3.86
N LEU A 201 17.18 24.64 3.52
CA LEU A 201 16.42 23.83 4.46
C LEU A 201 16.96 22.40 4.45
N SER A 202 17.02 21.76 5.62
CA SER A 202 17.55 20.40 5.73
C SER A 202 16.92 19.63 6.89
N ALA A 203 16.96 18.31 6.76
CA ALA A 203 16.63 17.37 7.84
C ALA A 203 17.58 16.17 7.78
N ASP A 204 18.01 15.70 8.94
CA ASP A 204 18.78 14.48 9.13
C ASP A 204 17.85 13.40 9.67
N PHE A 205 17.24 12.66 8.76
CA PHE A 205 16.24 11.63 9.10
C PHE A 205 16.89 10.48 9.88
N GLY A 206 18.12 10.11 9.52
CA GLY A 206 18.86 9.00 10.14
C GLY A 206 19.21 9.25 11.61
N ASN A 207 19.38 10.53 11.99
CA ASN A 207 19.62 10.94 13.37
C ASN A 207 18.37 11.45 14.10
N THR A 208 17.24 11.57 13.40
CA THR A 208 15.96 11.99 13.99
C THR A 208 15.21 10.79 14.56
N THR A 209 14.95 10.77 15.86
CA THR A 209 14.07 9.79 16.51
C THR A 209 12.66 10.36 16.61
N PHE A 210 11.70 9.72 15.97
CA PHE A 210 10.28 10.08 16.08
C PHE A 210 9.70 9.57 17.41
N GLN A 211 9.29 10.51 18.26
CA GLN A 211 8.81 10.22 19.61
C GLN A 211 7.28 10.01 19.59
N TRP A 212 6.85 8.87 19.04
CA TRP A 212 5.44 8.55 18.81
C TRP A 212 4.58 8.67 20.07
N ASP A 213 5.10 8.23 21.21
CA ASP A 213 4.36 8.24 22.48
C ASP A 213 4.16 9.66 23.07
N LYS A 214 4.93 10.63 22.59
CA LYS A 214 4.77 12.03 22.98
C LYS A 214 3.82 12.81 22.09
N MET A 215 3.39 12.24 20.98
CA MET A 215 2.45 12.89 20.08
C MET A 215 1.01 12.65 20.52
N LYS A 216 0.18 13.69 20.42
CA LYS A 216 -1.25 13.65 20.73
C LYS A 216 -2.08 13.61 19.45
N THR A 217 -3.27 13.04 19.51
CA THR A 217 -4.23 13.05 18.39
C THR A 217 -4.82 14.43 18.11
N THR A 218 -4.83 15.28 19.15
CA THR A 218 -5.36 16.66 19.08
C THR A 218 -4.52 17.57 19.97
N TYR A 219 -4.30 18.79 19.51
CA TYR A 219 -3.63 19.85 20.27
C TYR A 219 -4.57 21.04 20.41
N LYS A 220 -4.54 21.71 21.57
CA LYS A 220 -5.31 22.93 21.87
C LYS A 220 -4.35 24.11 22.01
N GLY A 221 -4.53 25.11 21.13
CA GLY A 221 -3.73 26.35 21.19
C GLY A 221 -2.22 26.08 21.02
N ASN A 222 -1.40 26.97 21.60
CA ASN A 222 0.07 26.85 21.60
C ASN A 222 0.57 25.88 22.70
N ASP A 223 0.00 24.68 22.77
CA ASP A 223 0.51 23.61 23.64
C ASP A 223 1.86 23.11 23.08
N ASP A 224 2.88 23.93 23.23
CA ASP A 224 4.20 23.80 22.63
C ASP A 224 5.20 23.02 23.49
N THR A 225 4.75 22.41 24.57
CA THR A 225 5.61 21.58 25.42
C THR A 225 6.14 20.34 24.68
N ASN A 226 5.72 20.09 23.44
CA ASN A 226 6.08 18.88 22.73
C ASN A 226 6.39 19.11 21.24
N ASN A 227 7.66 19.36 20.94
CA ASN A 227 8.15 19.48 19.56
C ASN A 227 8.05 18.17 18.74
N ALA A 228 7.55 17.06 19.29
CA ALA A 228 7.54 15.77 18.61
C ALA A 228 6.71 15.80 17.32
N VAL A 229 5.50 16.38 17.38
CA VAL A 229 4.63 16.49 16.19
C VAL A 229 5.22 17.45 15.16
N ALA A 230 5.76 18.60 15.61
CA ALA A 230 6.40 19.55 14.70
C ALA A 230 7.66 18.97 14.03
N THR A 231 8.43 18.17 14.77
CA THR A 231 9.58 17.44 14.21
C THR A 231 9.13 16.48 13.10
N LEU A 232 8.08 15.72 13.31
CA LEU A 232 7.56 14.82 12.30
C LEU A 232 7.10 15.60 11.06
N LEU A 233 6.28 16.62 11.23
CA LEU A 233 5.75 17.43 10.14
C LEU A 233 6.84 18.16 9.34
N TYR A 234 7.84 18.71 10.03
CA TYR A 234 9.00 19.34 9.38
C TYR A 234 9.80 18.32 8.57
N ASN A 235 10.09 17.15 9.13
CA ASN A 235 10.79 16.08 8.41
C ASN A 235 10.02 15.63 7.17
N CYS A 236 8.69 15.46 7.26
CA CYS A 236 7.86 15.19 6.10
C CYS A 236 7.95 16.31 5.05
N GLY A 237 7.89 17.57 5.48
CA GLY A 237 8.01 18.73 4.58
C GLY A 237 9.36 18.79 3.87
N ILE A 238 10.46 18.54 4.58
CA ILE A 238 11.80 18.50 3.95
C ILE A 238 11.91 17.32 2.98
N ALA A 239 11.43 16.14 3.34
CA ALA A 239 11.44 14.98 2.45
C ALA A 239 10.69 15.23 1.14
N LEU A 240 9.61 16.01 1.20
CA LEU A 240 8.74 16.36 0.08
C LEU A 240 9.20 17.60 -0.71
N GLU A 241 10.28 18.27 -0.29
CA GLU A 241 10.74 19.54 -0.85
C GLU A 241 9.61 20.60 -0.85
N MET A 242 9.01 20.81 0.33
CA MET A 242 7.86 21.67 0.49
C MET A 242 8.14 23.11 0.06
N HIS A 243 7.36 23.63 -0.86
CA HIS A 243 7.31 25.05 -1.17
C HIS A 243 6.54 25.77 -0.06
N TYR A 244 7.25 26.14 0.97
CA TYR A 244 6.66 26.78 2.15
C TYR A 244 6.13 28.18 1.86
N GLY A 245 4.97 28.50 2.40
CA GLY A 245 4.37 29.84 2.34
C GLY A 245 3.56 30.14 3.60
N PRO A 246 3.43 31.41 3.98
CA PRO A 246 2.78 31.83 5.23
C PRO A 246 1.25 31.57 5.21
N TRP A 247 0.63 31.56 4.04
CA TRP A 247 -0.82 31.37 3.85
C TRP A 247 -1.18 30.04 3.20
N GLY A 248 -0.18 29.38 2.61
CA GLY A 248 -0.34 28.08 1.96
C GLY A 248 1.01 27.52 1.55
N SER A 249 1.24 26.23 1.82
CA SER A 249 2.42 25.50 1.39
C SER A 249 2.00 24.36 0.48
N TRP A 250 2.80 24.06 -0.54
CA TRP A 250 2.47 23.03 -1.51
C TRP A 250 3.69 22.16 -1.85
N ALA A 251 3.45 20.93 -2.25
CA ALA A 251 4.46 20.02 -2.76
C ALA A 251 3.83 19.08 -3.80
N TYR A 252 4.67 18.48 -4.64
CA TYR A 252 4.22 17.42 -5.54
C TYR A 252 3.85 16.16 -4.76
N PHE A 253 2.87 15.41 -5.25
CA PHE A 253 2.44 14.14 -4.64
C PHE A 253 3.46 13.04 -4.90
N ARG A 254 4.57 13.07 -4.17
CA ARG A 254 5.66 12.10 -4.21
C ARG A 254 5.77 11.28 -2.91
N ASN A 255 4.67 11.18 -2.17
CA ASN A 255 4.66 10.56 -0.84
C ASN A 255 5.24 9.13 -0.84
N GLY A 256 4.83 8.27 -1.78
CA GLY A 256 5.32 6.89 -1.85
C GLY A 256 6.83 6.83 -2.03
N GLU A 257 7.39 7.64 -2.93
CA GLU A 257 8.83 7.75 -3.18
C GLU A 257 9.59 8.19 -1.93
N VAL A 258 9.18 9.29 -1.30
CA VAL A 258 9.89 9.83 -0.14
C VAL A 258 9.74 8.95 1.09
N MET A 259 8.56 8.32 1.27
CA MET A 259 8.32 7.39 2.37
C MET A 259 9.19 6.13 2.24
N ALA A 260 9.36 5.62 1.04
CA ALA A 260 10.27 4.50 0.79
C ALA A 260 11.73 4.91 1.02
N LYS A 261 12.15 6.04 0.46
CA LYS A 261 13.54 6.50 0.49
C LYS A 261 14.02 6.92 1.87
N TYR A 262 13.20 7.68 2.59
CA TYR A 262 13.64 8.33 3.84
C TYR A 262 13.02 7.75 5.11
N PHE A 263 11.91 7.01 4.98
CA PHE A 263 11.17 6.50 6.14
C PHE A 263 10.99 4.99 6.15
N GLY A 264 11.67 4.27 5.24
CA GLY A 264 11.72 2.80 5.24
C GLY A 264 10.38 2.11 4.99
N TYR A 265 9.45 2.79 4.31
CA TYR A 265 8.23 2.16 3.79
C TYR A 265 8.55 1.32 2.55
N SER A 266 7.64 0.43 2.18
CA SER A 266 7.80 -0.38 0.97
C SER A 266 7.90 0.50 -0.27
N PRO A 267 8.85 0.23 -1.19
CA PRO A 267 8.89 0.89 -2.49
C PRO A 267 7.74 0.47 -3.42
N ASN A 268 7.00 -0.59 -3.07
CA ASN A 268 5.90 -1.14 -3.86
C ASN A 268 4.57 -0.41 -3.63
N TYR A 269 4.60 0.89 -3.38
CA TYR A 269 3.40 1.70 -3.31
C TYR A 269 2.71 1.78 -4.67
N LYS A 270 1.38 1.86 -4.67
CA LYS A 270 0.59 2.04 -5.89
C LYS A 270 0.00 3.45 -5.94
N ARG A 271 0.22 4.15 -7.04
CA ARG A 271 -0.52 5.36 -7.35
C ARG A 271 -1.65 5.02 -8.32
N VAL A 272 -2.88 5.12 -7.84
CA VAL A 272 -4.08 4.84 -8.65
C VAL A 272 -4.70 6.15 -9.07
N ILE A 273 -4.92 6.32 -10.37
CA ILE A 273 -5.51 7.55 -10.93
C ILE A 273 -6.90 7.21 -11.47
N ARG A 274 -7.95 7.80 -10.87
CA ARG A 274 -9.36 7.52 -11.21
C ARG A 274 -9.65 7.60 -12.71
N ASN A 275 -9.13 8.62 -13.39
CA ASN A 275 -9.37 8.80 -14.83
C ASN A 275 -8.66 7.74 -15.71
N THR A 276 -7.67 7.04 -15.17
CA THR A 276 -6.96 5.96 -15.88
C THR A 276 -7.62 4.62 -15.68
N VAL A 277 -8.06 4.31 -14.44
CA VAL A 277 -8.60 2.98 -14.11
C VAL A 277 -10.13 2.93 -14.13
N GLY A 278 -10.80 4.07 -14.16
CA GLY A 278 -12.26 4.19 -14.02
C GLY A 278 -12.71 4.19 -12.55
N LEU A 279 -13.97 4.62 -12.34
CA LEU A 279 -14.51 4.83 -10.99
C LEU A 279 -14.55 3.53 -10.16
N ASN A 280 -15.09 2.46 -10.74
CA ASN A 280 -15.28 1.20 -10.00
C ASN A 280 -13.95 0.60 -9.51
N ALA A 281 -12.93 0.53 -10.39
CA ALA A 281 -11.62 0.01 -10.00
C ALA A 281 -10.89 0.93 -9.02
N PHE A 282 -11.11 2.23 -9.11
CA PHE A 282 -10.58 3.20 -8.18
C PHE A 282 -11.19 3.04 -6.78
N GLU A 283 -12.51 2.94 -6.68
CA GLU A 283 -13.22 2.70 -5.42
C GLU A 283 -12.89 1.34 -4.82
N GLU A 284 -12.77 0.30 -5.66
CA GLU A 284 -12.38 -1.03 -5.20
C GLU A 284 -10.97 -1.02 -4.58
N ALA A 285 -10.01 -0.33 -5.20
CA ALA A 285 -8.65 -0.21 -4.65
C ALA A 285 -8.66 0.46 -3.27
N ILE A 286 -9.43 1.56 -3.12
CA ILE A 286 -9.55 2.26 -1.83
C ILE A 286 -10.22 1.36 -0.79
N TYR A 287 -11.36 0.74 -1.14
CA TYR A 287 -12.09 -0.13 -0.22
C TYR A 287 -11.24 -1.29 0.27
N ASN A 288 -10.49 -1.93 -0.62
CA ASN A 288 -9.63 -3.04 -0.27
C ASN A 288 -8.56 -2.62 0.75
N ASP A 289 -7.87 -1.50 0.53
CA ASP A 289 -6.88 -1.02 1.49
C ASP A 289 -7.53 -0.70 2.85
N LEU A 290 -8.66 0.01 2.87
CA LEU A 290 -9.38 0.32 4.10
C LEU A 290 -9.88 -0.93 4.83
N ALA A 291 -10.35 -1.94 4.12
CA ALA A 291 -10.80 -3.21 4.69
C ALA A 291 -9.66 -3.99 5.36
N TYR A 292 -8.43 -3.76 4.92
CA TYR A 292 -7.21 -4.28 5.58
C TYR A 292 -6.69 -3.38 6.72
N GLY A 293 -7.40 -2.30 7.05
CA GLY A 293 -6.97 -1.35 8.07
C GLY A 293 -5.85 -0.43 7.59
N LEU A 294 -5.74 -0.21 6.29
CA LEU A 294 -4.71 0.65 5.69
C LEU A 294 -5.35 1.96 5.21
N PRO A 295 -5.12 3.08 5.90
CA PRO A 295 -5.56 4.39 5.43
C PRO A 295 -4.87 4.78 4.13
N VAL A 296 -5.60 5.43 3.23
CA VAL A 296 -5.13 5.77 1.87
C VAL A 296 -4.82 7.26 1.76
N LEU A 297 -3.62 7.61 1.31
CA LEU A 297 -3.30 8.99 0.92
C LEU A 297 -4.09 9.37 -0.33
N PHE A 298 -4.98 10.32 -0.18
CA PHE A 298 -5.90 10.74 -1.22
C PHE A 298 -5.57 12.16 -1.66
N GLY A 299 -5.49 12.39 -2.97
CA GLY A 299 -5.23 13.70 -3.53
C GLY A 299 -6.23 14.07 -4.62
N GLY A 300 -6.64 15.32 -4.63
CA GLY A 300 -7.47 15.89 -5.67
C GLY A 300 -6.91 17.21 -6.16
N GLN A 301 -7.20 17.55 -7.42
CA GLN A 301 -6.81 18.82 -8.03
C GLN A 301 -8.00 19.40 -8.78
N ASP A 302 -8.28 20.67 -8.53
CA ASP A 302 -9.19 21.46 -9.36
C ASP A 302 -8.44 21.95 -10.59
N LYS A 303 -8.79 21.40 -11.76
CA LYS A 303 -8.16 21.75 -13.03
C LYS A 303 -8.36 23.21 -13.43
N ASN A 304 -9.44 23.84 -12.97
CA ASN A 304 -9.80 25.21 -13.35
C ASN A 304 -9.06 26.25 -12.51
N LYS A 305 -8.71 25.90 -11.25
CA LYS A 305 -8.06 26.81 -10.29
C LYS A 305 -6.59 26.55 -10.09
N ASN A 306 -6.06 25.47 -10.65
CA ASN A 306 -4.71 24.98 -10.39
C ASN A 306 -4.41 24.75 -8.88
N GLU A 307 -5.46 24.47 -8.12
CA GLU A 307 -5.41 24.22 -6.69
C GLU A 307 -5.51 22.71 -6.45
N GLY A 308 -4.73 22.21 -5.52
CA GLY A 308 -4.75 20.82 -5.12
C GLY A 308 -4.79 20.66 -3.62
N HIS A 309 -5.36 19.55 -3.15
CA HIS A 309 -5.34 19.19 -1.75
C HIS A 309 -5.03 17.72 -1.56
N GLN A 310 -4.28 17.40 -0.50
CA GLN A 310 -4.03 16.04 -0.08
C GLN A 310 -4.56 15.81 1.34
N PHE A 311 -5.16 14.67 1.54
CA PHE A 311 -5.75 14.24 2.81
C PHE A 311 -5.70 12.71 2.92
N ILE A 312 -6.24 12.15 4.00
CA ILE A 312 -6.34 10.70 4.17
C ILE A 312 -7.79 10.29 4.01
N CYS A 313 -8.02 9.27 3.19
CA CYS A 313 -9.25 8.49 3.19
C CYS A 313 -9.04 7.33 4.19
N ASP A 314 -9.84 7.30 5.25
CA ASP A 314 -9.62 6.43 6.40
C ASP A 314 -10.87 5.66 6.83
N GLY A 315 -11.94 5.74 6.05
CA GLY A 315 -13.17 5.03 6.33
C GLY A 315 -14.07 4.91 5.11
N TYR A 316 -15.10 4.07 5.20
CA TYR A 316 -16.06 3.83 4.12
C TYR A 316 -17.48 3.72 4.69
N LYS A 317 -18.45 4.38 4.03
CA LYS A 317 -19.86 4.36 4.45
C LYS A 317 -20.77 4.17 3.25
#